data_655d521f8a42f53f6201b6328a9460d0
#
_entry.id   655d521f8a42f53f6201b6328a9460d0
#
_cell.length_a   1.000
_cell.length_b   1.000
_cell.length_c   1.000
_cell.angle_alpha   90.00
_cell.angle_beta   90.00
_cell.angle_gamma   90.00
#
_symmetry.space_group_name_H-M   'P 1'
#
loop_
_entity.id
_entity.type
_entity.pdbx_description
1 polymer ?
#
loop_
_entity_poly.entity_id
_entity_poly.type
_entity_poly.pdbx_seq_one_letter_code
_entity_poly.pdbx_strand_id
1 'polypeptide(L)'
;MKKTLLVMAALCFGIIAAAQEEEAQYNQYGVKVETTPLVAESQDGFLVLRSQDNNYKIWLDNRVQADAAVFWGAPDYADKIGNGTSIRRARFAVKAQVTKNWYGEIDMDMANGVFELKDAIIRYDGIPNTEIQIGNFKEYFSIQRNNSSRYLQFMERPMVAQALAPSRHLGVNAKYTKNWLWLSGGAFFQTIDNLETRTYVEDANKDFGVNSGVSYTGKFVIMPGWDKSDWGMHIAGAASYRTPKADDEAVSLNGTPSVRFSTRNSNSINRKKYIDTDEISNVDHDLLYTAEFAGYWKGLRWETAYMADDNFVIGAEDPSHLWGWYAQAGWLLFGGRQRYDSNGAKFTRVQRGKDWGDIELCARYEYVDFNGLQSGPAGASEAYTFGLNYYINNHCKIMLNYSYNNNDRYANGKGNKFYVGLDKSGAPTKDFTKVAAAAGKAGVDYSMMSLRMEIDF
;
A
#
# COMPACT_ATOMS: atom_id res chain seq x y z
N MET A 1 28.33 -31.53 -33.62
CA MET A 1 26.89 -31.33 -33.35
C MET A 1 26.48 -29.98 -32.78
N LYS A 2 27.30 -29.25 -31.98
CA LYS A 2 26.92 -27.92 -31.44
C LYS A 2 27.00 -26.75 -32.44
N LYS A 3 27.78 -26.86 -33.51
CA LYS A 3 27.88 -25.79 -34.54
C LYS A 3 26.79 -25.84 -35.61
N THR A 4 26.15 -26.98 -35.83
CA THR A 4 25.07 -27.12 -36.80
C THR A 4 23.73 -26.59 -36.25
N LEU A 5 23.52 -26.60 -34.92
CA LEU A 5 22.30 -26.07 -34.31
C LEU A 5 22.28 -24.52 -34.34
N LEU A 6 23.46 -23.89 -34.26
CA LEU A 6 23.54 -22.41 -34.29
C LEU A 6 23.27 -21.85 -35.71
N VAL A 7 23.64 -22.60 -36.75
CA VAL A 7 23.39 -22.20 -38.15
C VAL A 7 21.92 -22.37 -38.51
N MET A 8 21.24 -23.38 -37.98
CA MET A 8 19.79 -23.53 -38.19
C MET A 8 18.97 -22.47 -37.46
N ALA A 9 19.38 -22.07 -36.27
CA ALA A 9 18.72 -20.95 -35.55
C ALA A 9 18.92 -19.61 -36.27
N ALA A 10 20.09 -19.35 -36.83
CA ALA A 10 20.36 -18.14 -37.62
C ALA A 10 19.61 -18.14 -38.98
N LEU A 11 19.39 -19.29 -39.60
CA LEU A 11 18.61 -19.39 -40.82
C LEU A 11 17.11 -19.20 -40.57
N CYS A 12 16.58 -19.62 -39.45
CA CYS A 12 15.17 -19.34 -39.07
C CYS A 12 14.89 -17.87 -38.78
N PHE A 13 15.87 -17.10 -38.29
CA PHE A 13 15.73 -15.65 -38.09
C PHE A 13 15.99 -14.83 -39.37
N GLY A 14 16.67 -15.38 -40.37
CA GLY A 14 16.97 -14.70 -41.64
C GLY A 14 15.85 -14.74 -42.67
N ILE A 15 14.83 -15.60 -42.51
CA ILE A 15 13.75 -15.77 -43.47
C ILE A 15 12.53 -14.84 -43.18
N ILE A 16 12.50 -14.17 -42.05
CA ILE A 16 11.40 -13.23 -41.68
C ILE A 16 11.62 -11.82 -42.27
N ALA A 17 12.70 -11.57 -42.98
CA ALA A 17 13.00 -10.26 -43.59
C ALA A 17 12.70 -10.19 -45.10
N ALA A 18 11.94 -11.12 -45.67
CA ALA A 18 11.38 -10.97 -47.02
C ALA A 18 10.13 -10.08 -46.90
N ALA A 19 10.18 -8.92 -47.54
CA ALA A 19 9.02 -8.05 -47.71
C ALA A 19 7.88 -8.84 -48.33
N GLN A 20 6.93 -9.31 -47.54
CA GLN A 20 5.64 -9.72 -48.04
C GLN A 20 4.87 -8.45 -48.38
N GLU A 21 4.40 -8.30 -49.59
CA GLU A 21 3.29 -7.38 -49.91
C GLU A 21 2.17 -7.73 -48.92
N GLU A 22 1.81 -6.81 -48.05
CA GLU A 22 0.76 -7.00 -47.05
C GLU A 22 -0.57 -7.16 -47.78
N GLU A 23 -1.03 -8.41 -47.95
CA GLU A 23 -2.44 -8.67 -48.27
C GLU A 23 -3.27 -8.01 -47.16
N ALA A 24 -4.19 -7.13 -47.57
CA ALA A 24 -5.05 -6.43 -46.66
C ALA A 24 -5.82 -7.43 -45.77
N GLN A 25 -5.45 -7.53 -44.49
CA GLN A 25 -6.12 -8.39 -43.54
C GLN A 25 -7.42 -7.74 -43.07
N TYR A 26 -8.48 -8.52 -43.03
CA TYR A 26 -9.77 -8.09 -42.50
C TYR A 26 -10.11 -8.89 -41.25
N ASN A 27 -10.66 -8.21 -40.25
CA ASN A 27 -11.14 -8.86 -39.04
C ASN A 27 -12.47 -9.61 -39.30
N GLN A 28 -12.97 -10.32 -38.28
CA GLN A 28 -14.22 -11.08 -38.36
C GLN A 28 -15.46 -10.24 -38.73
N TYR A 29 -15.37 -8.94 -38.68
CA TYR A 29 -16.45 -7.98 -39.02
C TYR A 29 -16.24 -7.36 -40.41
N GLY A 30 -15.24 -7.80 -41.18
CA GLY A 30 -14.94 -7.28 -42.52
C GLY A 30 -14.27 -5.91 -42.53
N VAL A 31 -13.75 -5.44 -41.39
CA VAL A 31 -13.01 -4.19 -41.29
C VAL A 31 -11.54 -4.46 -41.58
N LYS A 32 -10.94 -3.64 -42.45
CA LYS A 32 -9.50 -3.72 -42.75
C LYS A 32 -8.68 -3.51 -41.45
N VAL A 33 -7.78 -4.46 -41.18
CA VAL A 33 -6.87 -4.38 -40.04
C VAL A 33 -5.63 -3.61 -40.44
N GLU A 34 -5.33 -2.54 -39.71
CA GLU A 34 -4.06 -1.83 -39.81
C GLU A 34 -3.07 -2.45 -38.82
N THR A 35 -1.92 -2.89 -39.30
CA THR A 35 -0.86 -3.43 -38.46
C THR A 35 0.22 -2.39 -38.19
N THR A 36 0.59 -2.23 -36.94
CA THR A 36 1.71 -1.38 -36.54
C THR A 36 2.83 -2.26 -35.98
N PRO A 37 4.01 -2.29 -36.59
CA PRO A 37 5.15 -3.05 -36.07
C PRO A 37 5.53 -2.58 -34.67
N LEU A 38 5.75 -3.53 -33.76
CA LEU A 38 6.21 -3.26 -32.40
C LEU A 38 7.69 -3.62 -32.25
N VAL A 39 8.43 -2.78 -31.54
CA VAL A 39 9.82 -3.03 -31.13
C VAL A 39 9.82 -3.53 -29.70
N ALA A 40 10.54 -4.65 -29.48
CA ALA A 40 10.79 -5.18 -28.15
C ALA A 40 12.09 -4.58 -27.59
N GLU A 41 12.04 -4.06 -26.38
CA GLU A 41 13.21 -3.52 -25.72
C GLU A 41 13.18 -3.79 -24.21
N SER A 42 14.31 -3.70 -23.54
CA SER A 42 14.39 -3.68 -22.10
C SER A 42 14.54 -2.23 -21.63
N GLN A 43 13.58 -1.72 -20.88
CA GLN A 43 13.65 -0.40 -20.25
C GLN A 43 13.82 -0.58 -18.74
N ASP A 44 14.96 -0.21 -18.21
CA ASP A 44 15.32 -0.36 -16.78
C ASP A 44 14.99 -1.78 -16.24
N GLY A 45 15.31 -2.81 -17.06
CA GLY A 45 15.10 -4.22 -16.73
C GLY A 45 13.67 -4.77 -16.98
N PHE A 46 12.72 -3.95 -17.38
CA PHE A 46 11.38 -4.38 -17.73
C PHE A 46 11.26 -4.64 -19.24
N LEU A 47 10.54 -5.71 -19.60
CA LEU A 47 10.19 -5.97 -20.99
C LEU A 47 9.12 -4.99 -21.45
N VAL A 48 9.44 -4.25 -22.52
CA VAL A 48 8.57 -3.26 -23.11
C VAL A 48 8.41 -3.56 -24.61
N LEU A 49 7.17 -3.57 -25.08
CA LEU A 49 6.83 -3.52 -26.49
C LEU A 49 6.26 -2.14 -26.82
N ARG A 50 6.80 -1.47 -27.82
CA ARG A 50 6.30 -0.15 -28.23
C ARG A 50 6.27 0.03 -29.73
N SER A 51 5.34 0.87 -30.22
CA SER A 51 5.33 1.33 -31.61
C SER A 51 6.46 2.32 -31.87
N GLN A 52 6.91 2.43 -33.12
CA GLN A 52 7.99 3.34 -33.50
C GLN A 52 7.66 4.81 -33.23
N ASP A 53 6.39 5.20 -33.35
CA ASP A 53 5.87 6.52 -33.08
C ASP A 53 5.59 6.81 -31.61
N ASN A 54 5.83 5.84 -30.72
CA ASN A 54 5.53 5.86 -29.28
C ASN A 54 4.04 6.15 -28.94
N ASN A 55 3.12 5.92 -29.85
CA ASN A 55 1.69 6.03 -29.57
C ASN A 55 1.18 4.86 -28.74
N TYR A 56 1.70 3.68 -29.00
CA TYR A 56 1.36 2.46 -28.28
C TYR A 56 2.56 1.91 -27.52
N LYS A 57 2.35 1.51 -26.29
CA LYS A 57 3.35 0.86 -25.45
C LYS A 57 2.67 -0.10 -24.50
N ILE A 58 3.19 -1.32 -24.36
CA ILE A 58 2.75 -2.30 -23.37
C ILE A 58 3.96 -2.85 -22.63
N TRP A 59 3.84 -3.06 -21.32
CA TRP A 59 4.91 -3.64 -20.50
C TRP A 59 4.36 -4.45 -19.34
N LEU A 60 5.19 -5.38 -18.88
CA LEU A 60 4.95 -6.15 -17.67
C LEU A 60 5.66 -5.48 -16.49
N ASP A 61 5.04 -5.55 -15.32
CA ASP A 61 5.57 -4.98 -14.08
C ASP A 61 5.33 -5.97 -12.94
N ASN A 62 6.31 -6.87 -12.73
CA ASN A 62 6.19 -7.99 -11.80
C ASN A 62 6.99 -7.74 -10.53
N ARG A 63 6.63 -8.46 -9.45
CA ARG A 63 7.35 -8.38 -8.18
C ARG A 63 7.06 -9.56 -7.29
N VAL A 64 8.13 -10.11 -6.69
CA VAL A 64 8.05 -11.10 -5.63
C VAL A 64 8.73 -10.59 -4.37
N GLN A 65 8.08 -10.76 -3.23
CA GLN A 65 8.63 -10.48 -1.90
C GLN A 65 8.43 -11.70 -1.01
N ALA A 66 9.52 -12.28 -0.52
CA ALA A 66 9.52 -13.38 0.43
C ALA A 66 10.01 -12.89 1.79
N ASP A 67 9.25 -13.18 2.84
CA ASP A 67 9.48 -12.73 4.20
C ASP A 67 9.73 -13.90 5.15
N ALA A 68 10.57 -13.67 6.17
CA ALA A 68 10.73 -14.50 7.33
C ALA A 68 10.75 -13.63 8.59
N ALA A 69 10.25 -14.13 9.72
CA ALA A 69 10.34 -13.44 11.01
C ALA A 69 10.46 -14.40 12.19
N VAL A 70 11.16 -13.93 13.21
CA VAL A 70 11.27 -14.55 14.53
C VAL A 70 10.85 -13.55 15.60
N PHE A 71 10.21 -14.05 16.67
CA PHE A 71 9.63 -13.24 17.73
C PHE A 71 10.10 -13.75 19.09
N TRP A 72 10.33 -12.84 20.03
CA TRP A 72 10.73 -13.19 21.42
C TRP A 72 10.39 -12.06 22.40
N GLY A 73 10.47 -12.36 23.70
CA GLY A 73 10.30 -11.38 24.77
C GLY A 73 8.86 -11.06 25.13
N ALA A 74 7.86 -11.75 24.52
CA ALA A 74 6.49 -11.59 24.95
C ALA A 74 6.32 -12.12 26.39
N PRO A 75 5.45 -11.48 27.21
CA PRO A 75 5.16 -11.95 28.57
C PRO A 75 4.59 -13.37 28.57
N ASP A 76 4.86 -14.14 29.64
CA ASP A 76 4.42 -15.53 29.76
C ASP A 76 2.88 -15.68 29.71
N TYR A 77 2.13 -14.67 30.13
CA TYR A 77 0.67 -14.66 30.04
C TYR A 77 0.13 -14.41 28.63
N ALA A 78 0.95 -13.88 27.74
CA ALA A 78 0.52 -13.51 26.39
C ALA A 78 0.34 -14.74 25.48
N ASP A 79 -0.54 -14.61 24.50
CA ASP A 79 -0.65 -15.59 23.42
C ASP A 79 0.66 -15.71 22.67
N LYS A 80 1.13 -16.94 22.45
CA LYS A 80 2.36 -17.20 21.70
C LYS A 80 2.35 -16.52 20.34
N ILE A 81 3.49 -15.92 19.99
CA ILE A 81 3.74 -15.35 18.68
C ILE A 81 4.63 -16.31 17.91
N GLY A 82 4.08 -16.99 16.89
CA GLY A 82 4.80 -18.00 16.13
C GLY A 82 5.74 -17.40 15.10
N ASN A 83 6.94 -17.92 15.00
CA ASN A 83 7.88 -17.64 13.93
C ASN A 83 7.36 -18.21 12.60
N GLY A 84 7.84 -17.67 11.48
CA GLY A 84 7.40 -18.20 10.18
C GLY A 84 7.93 -17.48 8.97
N THR A 85 7.40 -17.91 7.83
CA THR A 85 7.70 -17.36 6.51
C THR A 85 6.41 -17.04 5.76
N SER A 86 6.50 -16.18 4.73
CA SER A 86 5.35 -15.81 3.91
C SER A 86 5.84 -15.30 2.55
N ILE A 87 5.08 -15.58 1.50
CA ILE A 87 5.17 -14.80 0.27
C ILE A 87 4.33 -13.54 0.47
N ARG A 88 5.00 -12.46 0.78
CA ARG A 88 4.32 -11.19 1.12
C ARG A 88 3.62 -10.55 -0.05
N ARG A 89 4.22 -10.65 -1.24
CA ARG A 89 3.66 -10.21 -2.52
C ARG A 89 4.14 -11.10 -3.64
N ALA A 90 3.22 -11.45 -4.52
CA ALA A 90 3.47 -12.09 -5.79
C ALA A 90 2.64 -11.36 -6.85
N ARG A 91 3.17 -10.22 -7.34
CA ARG A 91 2.45 -9.31 -8.20
C ARG A 91 2.75 -9.52 -9.65
N PHE A 92 1.69 -9.48 -10.44
CA PHE A 92 1.74 -9.46 -11.89
C PHE A 92 0.87 -8.30 -12.39
N ALA A 93 1.47 -7.40 -13.16
CA ALA A 93 0.76 -6.29 -13.75
C ALA A 93 1.03 -6.18 -15.24
N VAL A 94 -0.02 -5.93 -16.00
CA VAL A 94 0.05 -5.52 -17.40
C VAL A 94 -0.34 -4.04 -17.47
N LYS A 95 0.52 -3.25 -18.08
CA LYS A 95 0.35 -1.81 -18.26
C LYS A 95 0.43 -1.47 -19.72
N ALA A 96 -0.46 -0.62 -20.19
CA ALA A 96 -0.52 -0.24 -21.59
C ALA A 96 -0.80 1.27 -21.75
N GLN A 97 -0.02 1.91 -22.59
CA GLN A 97 -0.38 3.18 -23.22
C GLN A 97 -0.98 2.82 -24.58
N VAL A 98 -2.29 3.06 -24.75
CA VAL A 98 -3.03 2.69 -25.96
C VAL A 98 -2.92 3.77 -27.03
N THR A 99 -2.80 5.01 -26.60
CA THR A 99 -2.44 6.20 -27.40
C THR A 99 -1.59 7.12 -26.51
N LYS A 100 -1.10 8.22 -27.05
CA LYS A 100 -0.33 9.21 -26.25
C LYS A 100 -1.04 9.66 -24.97
N ASN A 101 -2.37 9.64 -24.97
CA ASN A 101 -3.18 10.22 -23.91
C ASN A 101 -3.97 9.21 -23.07
N TRP A 102 -4.01 7.93 -23.49
CA TRP A 102 -4.79 6.90 -22.80
C TRP A 102 -3.90 5.81 -22.26
N TYR A 103 -4.08 5.51 -20.98
CA TYR A 103 -3.36 4.47 -20.26
C TYR A 103 -4.32 3.51 -19.60
N GLY A 104 -3.98 2.23 -19.60
CA GLY A 104 -4.67 1.17 -18.88
C GLY A 104 -3.71 0.34 -18.04
N GLU A 105 -4.18 -0.16 -16.90
CA GLU A 105 -3.41 -1.04 -16.01
C GLU A 105 -4.31 -2.08 -15.37
N ILE A 106 -3.82 -3.32 -15.30
CA ILE A 106 -4.38 -4.38 -14.46
C ILE A 106 -3.22 -4.93 -13.61
N ASP A 107 -3.31 -4.82 -12.29
CA ASP A 107 -2.35 -5.34 -11.30
C ASP A 107 -3.05 -6.35 -10.39
N MET A 108 -2.50 -7.54 -10.28
CA MET A 108 -2.99 -8.66 -9.49
C MET A 108 -1.95 -9.07 -8.44
N ASP A 109 -2.39 -9.57 -7.29
CA ASP A 109 -1.52 -10.16 -6.26
C ASP A 109 -1.98 -11.60 -5.99
N MET A 110 -1.07 -12.53 -6.10
CA MET A 110 -1.30 -13.98 -5.89
C MET A 110 -0.55 -14.49 -4.64
N ALA A 111 -0.25 -13.58 -3.71
CA ALA A 111 0.49 -13.90 -2.50
C ALA A 111 -0.20 -14.99 -1.69
N ASN A 112 0.58 -15.97 -1.22
CA ASN A 112 0.11 -17.12 -0.44
C ASN A 112 -1.03 -17.93 -1.11
N GLY A 113 -1.10 -17.90 -2.45
CA GLY A 113 -2.12 -18.64 -3.21
C GLY A 113 -3.51 -17.99 -3.22
N VAL A 114 -3.65 -16.75 -2.74
CA VAL A 114 -4.91 -15.99 -2.77
C VAL A 114 -4.85 -14.97 -3.88
N PHE A 115 -5.84 -15.01 -4.77
CA PHE A 115 -5.96 -14.02 -5.85
C PHE A 115 -6.64 -12.76 -5.34
N GLU A 116 -6.01 -11.61 -5.59
CA GLU A 116 -6.58 -10.30 -5.30
C GLU A 116 -6.35 -9.35 -6.49
N LEU A 117 -7.40 -8.75 -7.02
CA LEU A 117 -7.28 -7.64 -7.96
C LEU A 117 -6.81 -6.38 -7.19
N LYS A 118 -5.69 -5.80 -7.60
CA LYS A 118 -5.13 -4.61 -6.94
C LYS A 118 -5.46 -3.33 -7.69
N ASP A 119 -4.93 -3.14 -8.87
CA ASP A 119 -5.22 -1.96 -9.67
C ASP A 119 -5.95 -2.39 -10.96
N ALA A 120 -7.03 -1.69 -11.30
CA ALA A 120 -7.73 -1.79 -12.57
C ALA A 120 -8.07 -0.36 -12.99
N ILE A 121 -7.25 0.21 -13.88
CA ILE A 121 -7.19 1.65 -14.12
C ILE A 121 -7.41 1.97 -15.59
N ILE A 122 -8.21 3.00 -15.82
CA ILE A 122 -8.28 3.74 -17.06
C ILE A 122 -7.86 5.18 -16.74
N ARG A 123 -6.87 5.71 -17.47
CA ARG A 123 -6.33 7.05 -17.24
C ARG A 123 -6.24 7.86 -18.51
N TYR A 124 -6.57 9.13 -18.41
CA TYR A 124 -6.47 10.11 -19.47
C TYR A 124 -5.48 11.21 -19.10
N ASP A 125 -4.45 11.40 -19.94
CA ASP A 125 -3.34 12.35 -19.76
C ASP A 125 -3.35 13.46 -20.83
N GLY A 126 -4.44 13.65 -21.56
CA GLY A 126 -4.52 14.60 -22.71
C GLY A 126 -4.66 16.07 -22.32
N ILE A 127 -4.84 16.38 -21.03
CA ILE A 127 -4.92 17.77 -20.54
C ILE A 127 -3.56 18.14 -19.94
N PRO A 128 -2.95 19.25 -20.33
CA PRO A 128 -1.63 19.64 -19.82
C PRO A 128 -1.59 19.68 -18.29
N ASN A 129 -0.57 19.06 -17.71
CA ASN A 129 -0.34 18.94 -16.27
C ASN A 129 -1.45 18.22 -15.48
N THR A 130 -2.44 17.63 -16.14
CA THR A 130 -3.60 17.01 -15.51
C THR A 130 -3.72 15.55 -15.91
N GLU A 131 -4.00 14.71 -14.94
CA GLU A 131 -4.26 13.28 -15.09
C GLU A 131 -5.65 12.99 -14.51
N ILE A 132 -6.52 12.36 -15.29
CA ILE A 132 -7.84 11.89 -14.83
C ILE A 132 -7.81 10.38 -14.82
N GLN A 133 -8.14 9.77 -13.68
CA GLN A 133 -8.07 8.34 -13.48
C GLN A 133 -9.40 7.80 -12.96
N ILE A 134 -9.85 6.68 -13.53
CA ILE A 134 -11.09 5.98 -13.16
C ILE A 134 -10.74 4.51 -12.96
N GLY A 135 -11.39 3.86 -12.00
CA GLY A 135 -11.24 2.44 -11.73
C GLY A 135 -10.92 2.12 -10.28
N ASN A 136 -10.32 0.97 -10.03
CA ASN A 136 -9.86 0.56 -8.70
C ASN A 136 -8.39 0.90 -8.52
N PHE A 137 -8.10 1.84 -7.64
CA PHE A 137 -6.73 2.31 -7.38
C PHE A 137 -6.59 2.92 -5.99
N LYS A 138 -5.33 3.18 -5.58
CA LYS A 138 -5.07 3.81 -4.28
C LYS A 138 -5.56 5.25 -4.26
N GLU A 139 -6.28 5.62 -3.21
CA GLU A 139 -6.57 7.02 -2.93
C GLU A 139 -5.28 7.80 -2.64
N TYR A 140 -5.17 8.99 -3.21
CA TYR A 140 -4.05 9.88 -2.94
C TYR A 140 -4.24 10.59 -1.59
N PHE A 141 -3.99 9.89 -0.50
CA PHE A 141 -4.13 10.42 0.85
C PHE A 141 -2.77 10.53 1.55
N SER A 142 -2.01 9.46 1.61
CA SER A 142 -0.77 9.38 2.39
C SER A 142 0.44 9.08 1.49
N ILE A 143 1.59 9.74 1.76
CA ILE A 143 2.86 9.45 1.08
C ILE A 143 3.22 7.96 1.21
N GLN A 144 2.98 7.33 2.36
CA GLN A 144 3.23 5.90 2.57
C GLN A 144 2.36 5.02 1.66
N ARG A 145 1.12 5.42 1.38
CA ARG A 145 0.25 4.69 0.44
C ARG A 145 0.62 4.98 -1.01
N ASN A 146 1.00 6.23 -1.33
CA ASN A 146 1.43 6.62 -2.67
C ASN A 146 2.72 5.92 -3.07
N ASN A 147 3.68 5.78 -2.15
CA ASN A 147 4.91 5.03 -2.39
C ASN A 147 4.60 3.59 -2.84
N SER A 148 5.29 3.15 -3.88
CA SER A 148 5.32 1.73 -4.20
C SER A 148 5.91 0.95 -3.03
N SER A 149 5.38 -0.25 -2.76
CA SER A 149 5.97 -1.12 -1.73
C SER A 149 7.39 -1.60 -2.07
N ARG A 150 7.87 -1.40 -3.31
CA ARG A 150 9.28 -1.59 -3.70
C ARG A 150 10.20 -0.58 -3.05
N TYR A 151 9.71 0.63 -2.75
CA TYR A 151 10.54 1.78 -2.36
C TYR A 151 10.33 2.19 -0.92
N LEU A 152 9.71 1.32 -0.12
CA LEU A 152 9.63 1.48 1.32
C LEU A 152 11.00 1.25 1.95
N GLN A 153 11.32 2.05 2.98
CA GLN A 153 12.55 1.91 3.79
C GLN A 153 12.44 0.75 4.80
N PHE A 154 11.21 0.38 5.19
CA PHE A 154 10.92 -0.74 6.08
C PHE A 154 10.04 -1.75 5.39
N MET A 155 10.07 -3.00 5.85
CA MET A 155 9.30 -4.09 5.27
C MET A 155 7.80 -3.81 5.23
N GLU A 156 7.28 -3.12 6.26
CA GLU A 156 5.88 -2.72 6.32
C GLU A 156 5.74 -1.22 6.57
N ARG A 157 4.57 -0.68 6.21
CA ARG A 157 4.20 0.72 6.48
C ARG A 157 4.02 0.95 7.97
N PRO A 158 4.13 2.19 8.45
CA PRO A 158 3.80 2.55 9.84
C PRO A 158 2.38 2.11 10.23
N MET A 159 2.19 1.77 11.50
CA MET A 159 0.90 1.30 12.04
C MET A 159 -0.25 2.25 11.71
N VAL A 160 -0.07 3.56 11.93
CA VAL A 160 -1.11 4.55 11.63
C VAL A 160 -1.48 4.57 10.15
N ALA A 161 -0.50 4.48 9.23
CA ALA A 161 -0.75 4.43 7.81
C ALA A 161 -1.38 3.10 7.36
N GLN A 162 -1.17 2.02 8.10
CA GLN A 162 -1.87 0.75 7.86
C GLN A 162 -3.32 0.82 8.29
N ALA A 163 -3.61 1.46 9.43
CA ALA A 163 -4.94 1.55 10.02
C ALA A 163 -5.82 2.59 9.32
N LEU A 164 -5.35 3.84 9.23
CA LEU A 164 -6.18 4.98 8.86
C LEU A 164 -6.05 5.38 7.38
N ALA A 165 -4.85 5.24 6.76
CA ALA A 165 -4.72 5.70 5.38
C ALA A 165 -5.50 4.79 4.41
N PRO A 166 -6.44 5.36 3.61
CA PRO A 166 -7.22 4.61 2.64
C PRO A 166 -6.35 3.82 1.67
N SER A 167 -6.80 2.62 1.32
CA SER A 167 -6.11 1.75 0.39
C SER A 167 -6.64 1.96 -1.03
N ARG A 168 -7.09 0.89 -1.68
CA ARG A 168 -7.68 0.90 -3.01
C ARG A 168 -9.19 0.92 -2.91
N HIS A 169 -9.79 1.82 -3.65
CA HIS A 169 -11.24 1.91 -3.81
C HIS A 169 -11.58 2.14 -5.27
N LEU A 170 -12.77 1.73 -5.66
CA LEU A 170 -13.35 2.11 -6.94
C LEU A 170 -13.66 3.61 -6.89
N GLY A 171 -13.24 4.37 -7.92
CA GLY A 171 -13.48 5.80 -7.91
C GLY A 171 -12.99 6.53 -9.15
N VAL A 172 -13.12 7.85 -9.09
CA VAL A 172 -12.60 8.80 -10.06
C VAL A 172 -11.75 9.83 -9.34
N ASN A 173 -10.61 10.18 -9.93
CA ASN A 173 -9.69 11.16 -9.35
C ASN A 173 -9.09 12.03 -10.45
N ALA A 174 -8.96 13.32 -10.18
CA ALA A 174 -8.19 14.25 -10.97
C ALA A 174 -6.94 14.68 -10.19
N LYS A 175 -5.80 14.68 -10.88
CA LYS A 175 -4.52 15.10 -10.36
C LYS A 175 -3.94 16.19 -11.23
N TYR A 176 -3.46 17.28 -10.63
CA TYR A 176 -2.75 18.35 -11.29
C TYR A 176 -1.34 18.47 -10.74
N THR A 177 -0.34 18.54 -11.63
CA THR A 177 1.06 18.66 -11.22
C THR A 177 1.75 19.71 -12.08
N LYS A 178 2.28 20.74 -11.44
CA LYS A 178 3.08 21.77 -12.14
C LYS A 178 4.17 22.29 -11.22
N ASN A 179 5.42 22.07 -11.62
CA ASN A 179 6.58 22.51 -10.88
C ASN A 179 6.54 21.98 -9.42
N TRP A 180 6.57 22.90 -8.45
CA TRP A 180 6.57 22.62 -7.02
C TRP A 180 5.19 22.27 -6.44
N LEU A 181 4.11 22.40 -7.21
CA LEU A 181 2.73 22.18 -6.77
C LEU A 181 2.17 20.88 -7.33
N TRP A 182 1.58 20.09 -6.46
CA TRP A 182 0.84 18.88 -6.78
C TRP A 182 -0.50 18.90 -6.04
N LEU A 183 -1.60 18.68 -6.75
CA LEU A 183 -2.96 18.67 -6.22
C LEU A 183 -3.68 17.41 -6.69
N SER A 184 -4.57 16.90 -5.86
CA SER A 184 -5.44 15.77 -6.21
C SER A 184 -6.79 15.92 -5.53
N GLY A 185 -7.86 15.54 -6.24
CA GLY A 185 -9.20 15.45 -5.68
C GLY A 185 -10.00 14.37 -6.39
N GLY A 186 -10.76 13.60 -5.62
CA GLY A 186 -11.53 12.49 -6.17
C GLY A 186 -12.71 12.07 -5.32
N ALA A 187 -13.61 11.32 -5.94
CA ALA A 187 -14.72 10.63 -5.31
C ALA A 187 -14.48 9.12 -5.42
N PHE A 188 -14.65 8.43 -4.29
CA PHE A 188 -14.38 6.99 -4.18
C PHE A 188 -15.55 6.30 -3.50
N PHE A 189 -15.68 5.01 -3.78
CA PHE A 189 -16.75 4.15 -3.30
C PHE A 189 -16.17 3.00 -2.46
N GLN A 190 -16.72 1.81 -2.57
CA GLN A 190 -16.28 0.66 -1.82
C GLN A 190 -14.99 0.04 -2.37
N THR A 191 -14.32 -0.77 -1.56
CA THR A 191 -13.32 -1.73 -2.03
C THR A 191 -13.99 -2.80 -2.88
N ILE A 192 -13.25 -3.46 -3.78
CA ILE A 192 -13.80 -4.55 -4.60
C ILE A 192 -14.42 -5.66 -3.74
N ASP A 193 -13.83 -5.95 -2.59
CA ASP A 193 -14.33 -6.98 -1.67
C ASP A 193 -15.70 -6.65 -1.05
N ASN A 194 -16.09 -5.39 -1.05
CA ASN A 194 -17.33 -4.90 -0.45
C ASN A 194 -18.38 -4.47 -1.50
N LEU A 195 -18.13 -4.72 -2.79
CA LEU A 195 -19.12 -4.43 -3.83
C LEU A 195 -20.30 -5.39 -3.73
N GLU A 196 -21.51 -4.87 -3.85
CA GLU A 196 -22.75 -5.66 -3.86
C GLU A 196 -22.74 -6.69 -4.99
N THR A 197 -22.27 -6.31 -6.17
CA THR A 197 -22.12 -7.20 -7.32
C THR A 197 -21.25 -8.42 -7.01
N ARG A 198 -20.21 -8.28 -6.19
CA ARG A 198 -19.35 -9.39 -5.79
C ARG A 198 -20.08 -10.36 -4.87
N THR A 199 -20.80 -9.85 -3.88
CA THR A 199 -21.63 -10.67 -2.98
C THR A 199 -22.62 -11.51 -3.77
N TYR A 200 -23.28 -10.92 -4.78
CA TYR A 200 -24.19 -11.66 -5.67
C TYR A 200 -23.49 -12.79 -6.44
N VAL A 201 -22.28 -12.54 -6.95
CA VAL A 201 -21.52 -13.56 -7.71
C VAL A 201 -21.04 -14.71 -6.82
N GLU A 202 -20.66 -14.41 -5.57
CA GLU A 202 -20.09 -15.40 -4.65
C GLU A 202 -21.15 -16.34 -4.09
N ASP A 203 -22.32 -15.86 -3.74
CA ASP A 203 -23.37 -16.63 -3.06
C ASP A 203 -24.69 -16.77 -3.84
N ALA A 204 -24.74 -16.26 -5.07
CA ALA A 204 -25.89 -16.22 -5.95
C ALA A 204 -27.14 -15.53 -5.34
N ASN A 205 -26.91 -14.67 -4.38
CA ASN A 205 -27.97 -13.88 -3.76
C ASN A 205 -28.33 -12.67 -4.63
N LYS A 206 -29.51 -12.12 -4.37
CA LYS A 206 -29.95 -10.89 -5.01
C LYS A 206 -29.28 -9.68 -4.36
N ASP A 207 -29.24 -8.60 -5.11
CA ASP A 207 -29.02 -7.27 -4.57
C ASP A 207 -30.05 -6.94 -3.49
N PHE A 208 -29.60 -6.53 -2.31
CA PHE A 208 -30.44 -6.17 -1.17
C PHE A 208 -30.75 -4.67 -1.10
N GLY A 209 -30.37 -3.89 -2.13
CA GLY A 209 -30.60 -2.46 -2.16
C GLY A 209 -29.68 -1.66 -1.23
N VAL A 210 -28.50 -2.20 -0.91
CA VAL A 210 -27.53 -1.54 -0.04
C VAL A 210 -26.81 -0.42 -0.77
N ASN A 211 -26.87 0.80 -0.25
CA ASN A 211 -26.17 1.94 -0.79
C ASN A 211 -24.68 1.83 -0.54
N SER A 212 -23.88 1.95 -1.60
CA SER A 212 -22.43 2.11 -1.47
C SER A 212 -22.12 3.40 -0.73
N GLY A 213 -21.26 3.34 0.29
CA GLY A 213 -20.71 4.54 0.89
C GLY A 213 -19.88 5.32 -0.13
N VAL A 214 -19.72 6.61 0.08
CA VAL A 214 -18.93 7.50 -0.76
C VAL A 214 -17.86 8.19 0.06
N SER A 215 -16.70 8.44 -0.57
CA SER A 215 -15.61 9.21 0.03
C SER A 215 -15.20 10.33 -0.91
N TYR A 216 -14.98 11.50 -0.38
CA TYR A 216 -14.40 12.63 -1.09
C TYR A 216 -13.02 12.90 -0.51
N THR A 217 -11.98 12.62 -1.28
CA THR A 217 -10.58 12.72 -0.82
C THR A 217 -9.85 13.80 -1.59
N GLY A 218 -9.23 14.72 -0.88
CA GLY A 218 -8.39 15.79 -1.43
C GLY A 218 -7.01 15.79 -0.80
N LYS A 219 -5.98 16.09 -1.62
CA LYS A 219 -4.59 16.22 -1.16
C LYS A 219 -3.89 17.35 -1.90
N PHE A 220 -3.08 18.11 -1.17
CA PHE A 220 -2.11 19.02 -1.76
C PHE A 220 -0.68 18.63 -1.34
N VAL A 221 0.29 18.91 -2.20
CA VAL A 221 1.72 18.74 -1.90
C VAL A 221 2.48 19.94 -2.44
N ILE A 222 3.31 20.49 -1.59
CA ILE A 222 4.29 21.53 -1.93
C ILE A 222 5.67 20.87 -1.94
N MET A 223 6.42 21.04 -3.03
CA MET A 223 7.68 20.33 -3.29
C MET A 223 8.84 21.30 -3.52
N PRO A 224 9.37 21.96 -2.47
CA PRO A 224 10.60 22.74 -2.61
C PRO A 224 11.74 21.85 -3.11
N GLY A 225 12.50 22.35 -4.08
CA GLY A 225 13.58 21.56 -4.73
C GLY A 225 13.07 20.50 -5.71
N TRP A 226 11.85 20.61 -6.23
CA TRP A 226 11.23 19.66 -7.18
C TRP A 226 12.07 19.37 -8.43
N ASP A 227 12.90 20.35 -8.85
CA ASP A 227 13.79 20.28 -10.00
C ASP A 227 15.25 19.91 -9.64
N LYS A 228 15.53 19.66 -8.37
CA LYS A 228 16.88 19.35 -7.87
C LYS A 228 17.06 17.84 -7.72
N SER A 229 18.24 17.36 -8.09
CA SER A 229 18.60 15.94 -7.93
C SER A 229 19.15 15.59 -6.55
N ASP A 230 19.74 16.57 -5.87
CA ASP A 230 20.48 16.35 -4.63
C ASP A 230 19.65 16.56 -3.38
N TRP A 231 18.59 17.36 -3.45
CA TRP A 231 17.70 17.62 -2.35
C TRP A 231 16.28 17.95 -2.80
N GLY A 232 15.33 17.69 -1.97
CA GLY A 232 13.95 18.09 -2.16
C GLY A 232 13.15 17.86 -0.89
N MET A 233 12.02 18.55 -0.81
CA MET A 233 11.09 18.43 0.30
C MET A 233 9.69 18.08 -0.21
N HIS A 234 8.89 17.50 0.67
CA HIS A 234 7.49 17.17 0.49
C HIS A 234 6.74 17.66 1.73
N ILE A 235 5.92 18.67 1.55
CA ILE A 235 5.05 19.23 2.59
C ILE A 235 3.63 19.04 2.11
N ALA A 236 2.83 18.27 2.84
CA ALA A 236 1.52 17.89 2.34
C ALA A 236 0.46 17.87 3.44
N GLY A 237 -0.78 18.06 2.99
CA GLY A 237 -1.98 17.79 3.77
C GLY A 237 -3.01 17.09 2.90
N ALA A 238 -3.78 16.22 3.53
CA ALA A 238 -4.92 15.57 2.89
C ALA A 238 -6.09 15.44 3.87
N ALA A 239 -7.29 15.44 3.33
CA ALA A 239 -8.51 15.14 4.06
C ALA A 239 -9.43 14.25 3.22
N SER A 240 -10.22 13.42 3.90
CA SER A 240 -11.22 12.56 3.28
C SER A 240 -12.46 12.53 4.14
N TYR A 241 -13.58 13.00 3.60
CA TYR A 241 -14.90 12.80 4.16
C TYR A 241 -15.47 11.48 3.63
N ARG A 242 -15.94 10.60 4.50
CA ARG A 242 -16.32 9.25 4.14
C ARG A 242 -17.65 8.86 4.79
N THR A 243 -18.54 8.29 4.01
CA THR A 243 -19.76 7.64 4.53
C THR A 243 -19.61 6.13 4.41
N PRO A 244 -20.06 5.35 5.40
CA PRO A 244 -20.03 3.89 5.32
C PRO A 244 -21.05 3.35 4.32
N LYS A 245 -20.84 2.08 3.93
CA LYS A 245 -21.87 1.31 3.22
C LYS A 245 -23.08 1.17 4.15
N ALA A 246 -24.27 1.53 3.68
CA ALA A 246 -25.48 1.54 4.49
C ALA A 246 -26.68 1.06 3.70
N ASP A 247 -27.61 0.43 4.39
CA ASP A 247 -28.91 0.06 3.90
C ASP A 247 -29.97 0.96 4.57
N ASP A 248 -30.75 1.69 3.80
CA ASP A 248 -31.79 2.59 4.32
C ASP A 248 -32.94 1.87 5.04
N GLU A 249 -33.14 0.59 4.72
CA GLU A 249 -34.17 -0.27 5.37
C GLU A 249 -33.55 -1.23 6.39
N ALA A 250 -32.33 -1.13 6.68
CA ALA A 250 -31.47 -2.16 7.12
C ALA A 250 -31.32 -2.41 8.57
N VAL A 251 -32.28 -2.34 9.21
CA VAL A 251 -32.26 -2.92 10.56
C VAL A 251 -32.13 -4.46 10.54
N SER A 252 -32.18 -5.12 9.38
CA SER A 252 -32.34 -6.57 9.42
C SER A 252 -31.36 -7.46 8.70
N LEU A 253 -30.70 -7.06 7.62
CA LEU A 253 -29.92 -8.02 6.82
C LEU A 253 -28.44 -7.74 6.65
N ASN A 254 -27.99 -6.48 6.54
CA ASN A 254 -26.59 -6.13 6.39
C ASN A 254 -26.08 -5.13 7.42
N GLY A 255 -26.83 -4.96 8.45
CA GLY A 255 -26.39 -4.21 9.62
C GLY A 255 -26.46 -2.71 9.47
N THR A 256 -26.39 -2.09 10.59
CA THR A 256 -26.11 -0.69 10.80
C THR A 256 -24.85 -0.27 10.05
N PRO A 257 -24.82 0.94 9.49
CA PRO A 257 -23.61 1.51 8.91
C PRO A 257 -22.46 1.38 9.91
N SER A 258 -21.39 0.73 9.49
CA SER A 258 -20.27 0.46 10.39
C SER A 258 -18.92 0.65 9.71
N VAL A 259 -17.93 1.00 10.52
CA VAL A 259 -16.50 1.07 10.12
C VAL A 259 -15.65 0.33 11.14
N ARG A 260 -14.46 -0.10 10.72
CA ARG A 260 -13.51 -0.76 11.60
C ARG A 260 -12.09 -0.37 11.24
N PHE A 261 -11.33 0.03 12.23
CA PHE A 261 -9.92 0.33 12.11
C PHE A 261 -9.08 -0.71 12.84
N SER A 262 -8.01 -1.16 12.22
CA SER A 262 -7.12 -2.13 12.86
C SER A 262 -5.74 -2.13 12.24
N THR A 263 -4.72 -2.43 13.04
CA THR A 263 -3.35 -2.50 12.56
C THR A 263 -2.57 -3.64 13.19
N ARG A 264 -1.45 -3.98 12.54
CA ARG A 264 -0.44 -4.94 13.02
C ARG A 264 0.81 -4.18 13.39
N ASN A 265 1.58 -4.71 14.33
CA ASN A 265 2.89 -4.19 14.63
C ASN A 265 3.88 -4.54 13.50
N SER A 266 3.83 -3.80 12.41
CA SER A 266 4.82 -3.75 11.32
C SER A 266 5.34 -5.08 10.75
N ASN A 267 4.52 -6.15 10.78
CA ASN A 267 4.87 -7.44 10.20
C ASN A 267 3.73 -8.10 9.42
N SER A 268 4.05 -9.04 8.54
CA SER A 268 3.09 -9.83 7.74
C SER A 268 3.03 -11.30 8.15
N ILE A 269 3.93 -11.74 9.03
CA ILE A 269 4.00 -13.06 9.61
C ILE A 269 3.33 -12.99 10.96
N ASN A 270 2.69 -14.04 11.41
CA ASN A 270 1.86 -13.99 12.60
C ASN A 270 0.99 -12.73 12.68
N ARG A 271 -0.11 -12.75 11.97
CA ARG A 271 -0.93 -11.58 11.64
C ARG A 271 -1.84 -11.10 12.79
N LYS A 272 -1.36 -11.13 14.04
CA LYS A 272 -2.09 -10.59 15.19
C LYS A 272 -2.29 -9.09 15.02
N LYS A 273 -3.53 -8.65 15.14
CA LYS A 273 -3.93 -7.24 15.21
C LYS A 273 -4.26 -6.97 16.67
N TYR A 274 -3.30 -6.40 17.38
CA TYR A 274 -3.52 -6.02 18.78
C TYR A 274 -4.42 -4.80 18.88
N ILE A 275 -4.19 -3.79 18.03
CA ILE A 275 -5.03 -2.61 17.92
C ILE A 275 -6.19 -2.93 16.97
N ASP A 276 -7.40 -2.87 17.48
CA ASP A 276 -8.62 -3.20 16.72
C ASP A 276 -9.84 -2.58 17.38
N THR A 277 -10.59 -1.75 16.66
CA THR A 277 -11.76 -1.05 17.19
C THR A 277 -12.99 -1.92 17.30
N ASP A 278 -12.95 -3.18 16.85
CA ASP A 278 -14.14 -3.90 16.48
C ASP A 278 -15.00 -3.12 15.46
N GLU A 279 -16.22 -3.52 15.21
CA GLU A 279 -17.12 -2.77 14.34
C GLU A 279 -17.74 -1.60 15.13
N ILE A 280 -17.41 -0.38 14.74
CA ILE A 280 -18.04 0.84 15.25
C ILE A 280 -19.36 0.98 14.49
N SER A 281 -20.48 0.78 15.17
CA SER A 281 -21.82 0.77 14.58
C SER A 281 -22.48 2.14 14.61
N ASN A 282 -23.50 2.35 13.77
CA ASN A 282 -24.28 3.58 13.65
C ASN A 282 -23.43 4.79 13.23
N VAL A 283 -22.46 4.57 12.37
CA VAL A 283 -21.59 5.64 11.87
C VAL A 283 -22.32 6.46 10.83
N ASP A 284 -22.40 7.78 11.04
CA ASP A 284 -22.89 8.72 10.04
C ASP A 284 -21.81 9.00 9.00
N HIS A 285 -20.64 9.41 9.46
CA HIS A 285 -19.47 9.65 8.60
C HIS A 285 -18.17 9.62 9.38
N ASP A 286 -17.07 9.51 8.64
CA ASP A 286 -15.69 9.67 9.12
C ASP A 286 -15.05 10.89 8.48
N LEU A 287 -14.23 11.60 9.23
CA LEU A 287 -13.35 12.64 8.73
C LEU A 287 -11.89 12.25 8.98
N LEU A 288 -11.24 11.72 7.95
CA LEU A 288 -9.81 11.40 7.99
C LEU A 288 -8.99 12.60 7.55
N TYR A 289 -7.87 12.87 8.23
CA TYR A 289 -6.93 13.89 7.82
C TYR A 289 -5.49 13.54 8.15
N THR A 290 -4.56 14.14 7.41
CA THR A 290 -3.12 13.92 7.60
C THR A 290 -2.33 15.19 7.30
N ALA A 291 -1.24 15.37 8.04
CA ALA A 291 -0.18 16.31 7.72
C ALA A 291 1.12 15.54 7.55
N GLU A 292 1.87 15.84 6.47
CA GLU A 292 3.07 15.11 6.09
C GLU A 292 4.24 16.06 5.85
N PHE A 293 5.41 15.66 6.37
CA PHE A 293 6.67 16.32 6.09
C PHE A 293 7.73 15.27 5.75
N ALA A 294 8.27 15.35 4.55
CA ALA A 294 9.31 14.45 4.11
C ALA A 294 10.35 15.18 3.25
N GLY A 295 11.48 14.55 3.03
CA GLY A 295 12.48 15.11 2.16
C GLY A 295 13.68 14.19 1.98
N TYR A 296 14.61 14.68 1.18
CA TYR A 296 15.88 14.01 0.94
C TYR A 296 16.99 15.03 0.73
N TRP A 297 18.21 14.59 1.08
CA TRP A 297 19.44 15.28 0.77
C TRP A 297 20.51 14.24 0.46
N LYS A 298 20.89 14.15 -0.83
CA LYS A 298 21.81 13.10 -1.31
C LYS A 298 21.32 11.69 -0.91
N GLY A 299 22.08 10.98 -0.09
CA GLY A 299 21.76 9.66 0.43
C GLY A 299 20.79 9.65 1.62
N LEU A 300 20.56 10.78 2.28
CA LEU A 300 19.64 10.89 3.41
C LEU A 300 18.20 11.03 2.92
N ARG A 301 17.25 10.31 3.54
CA ARG A 301 15.80 10.48 3.41
C ARG A 301 15.19 10.54 4.80
N TRP A 302 14.22 11.43 4.98
CA TRP A 302 13.37 11.48 6.18
C TRP A 302 11.91 11.59 5.79
N GLU A 303 11.05 11.14 6.68
CA GLU A 303 9.60 11.17 6.49
C GLU A 303 8.91 11.14 7.85
N THR A 304 7.95 12.01 8.08
CA THR A 304 7.06 12.01 9.23
C THR A 304 5.64 12.35 8.78
N ALA A 305 4.66 11.77 9.42
CA ALA A 305 3.27 12.13 9.24
C ALA A 305 2.46 11.91 10.52
N TYR A 306 1.52 12.81 10.75
CA TYR A 306 0.42 12.65 11.68
C TYR A 306 -0.84 12.30 10.89
N MET A 307 -1.63 11.36 11.39
CA MET A 307 -2.91 10.96 10.79
C MET A 307 -3.94 10.80 11.90
N ALA A 308 -5.16 11.26 11.64
CA ALA A 308 -6.27 11.08 12.55
C ALA A 308 -7.57 10.79 11.78
N ASP A 309 -8.51 10.20 12.49
CA ASP A 309 -9.88 9.94 12.10
C ASP A 309 -10.82 10.40 13.21
N ASP A 310 -11.72 11.31 12.87
CA ASP A 310 -12.86 11.69 13.69
C ASP A 310 -14.09 10.92 13.18
N ASN A 311 -14.54 9.94 13.97
CA ASN A 311 -15.65 9.08 13.61
C ASN A 311 -16.93 9.56 14.31
N PHE A 312 -17.92 9.98 13.52
CA PHE A 312 -19.20 10.54 13.97
C PHE A 312 -20.24 9.44 14.03
N VAL A 313 -20.65 9.11 15.25
CA VAL A 313 -21.69 8.08 15.53
C VAL A 313 -23.04 8.75 15.75
N ILE A 314 -24.08 8.27 15.10
CA ILE A 314 -25.44 8.80 15.23
C ILE A 314 -25.90 8.72 16.70
N GLY A 315 -26.27 9.87 17.26
CA GLY A 315 -26.72 10.00 18.64
C GLY A 315 -25.61 10.20 19.68
N ALA A 316 -24.35 10.21 19.29
CA ALA A 316 -23.25 10.63 20.15
C ALA A 316 -23.08 12.16 20.11
N GLU A 317 -22.68 12.78 21.25
CA GLU A 317 -22.44 14.22 21.33
C GLU A 317 -21.11 14.61 20.69
N ASP A 318 -20.06 13.80 20.89
CA ASP A 318 -18.72 14.04 20.40
C ASP A 318 -18.26 12.91 19.46
N PRO A 319 -17.39 13.17 18.49
CA PRO A 319 -16.80 12.13 17.67
C PRO A 319 -15.81 11.26 18.46
N SER A 320 -15.66 10.01 18.03
CA SER A 320 -14.53 9.17 18.46
C SER A 320 -13.26 9.64 17.74
N HIS A 321 -12.18 9.87 18.46
CA HIS A 321 -10.91 10.35 17.91
C HIS A 321 -9.85 9.26 17.93
N LEU A 322 -9.43 8.82 16.75
CA LEU A 322 -8.39 7.82 16.51
C LEU A 322 -7.21 8.49 15.85
N TRP A 323 -5.99 8.31 16.34
CA TRP A 323 -4.86 9.00 15.78
C TRP A 323 -3.55 8.24 15.92
N GLY A 324 -2.53 8.73 15.25
CA GLY A 324 -1.17 8.27 15.39
C GLY A 324 -0.20 9.06 14.53
N TRP A 325 1.07 8.79 14.71
CA TRP A 325 2.14 9.42 13.96
C TRP A 325 3.35 8.51 13.84
N TYR A 326 4.23 8.84 12.93
CA TYR A 326 5.54 8.21 12.81
C TYR A 326 6.58 9.22 12.37
N ALA A 327 7.82 8.91 12.68
CA ALA A 327 9.00 9.56 12.12
C ALA A 327 10.01 8.49 11.71
N GLN A 328 10.54 8.60 10.50
CA GLN A 328 11.55 7.69 10.00
C GLN A 328 12.63 8.42 9.22
N ALA A 329 13.83 7.85 9.23
CA ALA A 329 14.93 8.33 8.41
C ALA A 329 15.80 7.15 7.96
N GLY A 330 16.52 7.33 6.85
CA GLY A 330 17.51 6.37 6.36
C GLY A 330 18.61 7.03 5.56
N TRP A 331 19.79 6.44 5.58
CA TRP A 331 20.97 6.95 4.92
C TRP A 331 21.69 5.87 4.12
N LEU A 332 21.87 6.11 2.82
CA LEU A 332 22.73 5.32 1.93
C LEU A 332 24.20 5.60 2.24
N LEU A 333 24.94 4.56 2.63
CA LEU A 333 26.28 4.70 3.20
C LEU A 333 27.39 4.84 2.15
N PHE A 334 27.20 4.33 0.94
CA PHE A 334 28.27 4.16 -0.05
C PHE A 334 28.14 5.12 -1.23
N GLY A 335 27.55 6.30 -1.01
CA GLY A 335 27.47 7.39 -1.97
C GLY A 335 26.27 7.35 -2.88
N GLY A 336 25.31 6.50 -2.59
CA GLY A 336 24.02 6.48 -3.27
C GLY A 336 23.19 7.72 -3.02
N ARG A 337 22.11 7.86 -3.77
CA ARG A 337 21.19 9.01 -3.70
C ARG A 337 19.76 8.55 -3.60
N GLN A 338 19.01 9.20 -2.75
CA GLN A 338 17.54 9.07 -2.72
C GLN A 338 16.97 9.74 -3.97
N ARG A 339 15.83 9.22 -4.44
CA ARG A 339 15.13 9.76 -5.58
C ARG A 339 13.66 9.98 -5.27
N TYR A 340 13.16 11.09 -5.78
CA TYR A 340 11.78 11.49 -5.62
C TYR A 340 11.14 11.76 -6.98
N ASP A 341 9.95 11.22 -7.19
CA ASP A 341 9.12 11.44 -8.37
C ASP A 341 8.14 12.59 -8.06
N SER A 342 8.44 13.79 -8.58
CA SER A 342 7.60 14.97 -8.38
C SER A 342 6.22 14.85 -9.05
N ASN A 343 6.13 14.11 -10.18
CA ASN A 343 4.84 13.87 -10.83
C ASN A 343 3.93 12.95 -10.01
N GLY A 344 4.50 11.98 -9.32
CA GLY A 344 3.77 11.09 -8.41
C GLY A 344 3.72 11.56 -6.96
N ALA A 345 4.39 12.66 -6.61
CA ALA A 345 4.57 13.14 -5.24
C ALA A 345 4.97 12.02 -4.25
N LYS A 346 6.01 11.26 -4.61
CA LYS A 346 6.43 10.04 -3.89
C LYS A 346 7.90 9.73 -4.07
N PHE A 347 8.45 8.98 -3.11
CA PHE A 347 9.78 8.39 -3.28
C PHE A 347 9.77 7.23 -4.28
N THR A 348 10.88 7.06 -4.97
CA THR A 348 11.07 6.02 -5.98
C THR A 348 12.37 5.24 -5.74
N ARG A 349 12.83 4.49 -6.74
CA ARG A 349 14.02 3.64 -6.66
C ARG A 349 15.26 4.47 -6.35
N VAL A 350 16.03 4.08 -5.35
CA VAL A 350 17.31 4.73 -5.00
C VAL A 350 18.33 4.56 -6.12
N GLN A 351 19.20 5.52 -6.26
CA GLN A 351 20.40 5.37 -7.07
C GLN A 351 21.51 4.81 -6.18
N ARG A 352 22.03 3.65 -6.49
CA ARG A 352 23.15 3.02 -5.77
C ARG A 352 24.45 3.79 -6.00
N GLY A 353 25.31 3.81 -5.00
CA GLY A 353 26.60 4.48 -5.08
C GLY A 353 27.73 3.62 -5.62
N LYS A 354 27.58 2.30 -5.67
CA LYS A 354 28.60 1.35 -6.09
C LYS A 354 28.04 0.27 -7.01
N ASP A 355 28.91 -0.34 -7.82
CA ASP A 355 28.54 -1.42 -8.73
C ASP A 355 28.05 -2.66 -7.99
N TRP A 356 28.66 -2.97 -6.84
CA TRP A 356 28.24 -4.09 -5.99
C TRP A 356 26.95 -3.80 -5.20
N GLY A 357 26.44 -2.57 -5.23
CA GLY A 357 25.22 -2.18 -4.55
C GLY A 357 25.38 -0.95 -3.67
N ASP A 358 24.46 -0.83 -2.71
CA ASP A 358 24.51 0.15 -1.62
C ASP A 358 23.78 -0.39 -0.39
N ILE A 359 24.14 0.13 0.77
CA ILE A 359 23.51 -0.23 2.05
C ILE A 359 22.87 1.03 2.63
N GLU A 360 21.60 0.94 3.02
CA GLU A 360 20.88 1.98 3.76
C GLU A 360 20.66 1.52 5.20
N LEU A 361 21.03 2.35 6.14
CA LEU A 361 20.63 2.20 7.55
C LEU A 361 19.42 3.09 7.81
N CYS A 362 18.40 2.53 8.45
CA CYS A 362 17.13 3.19 8.72
C CYS A 362 16.75 3.07 10.18
N ALA A 363 16.05 4.09 10.69
CA ALA A 363 15.39 4.07 11.98
C ALA A 363 13.97 4.64 11.85
N ARG A 364 13.02 4.07 12.60
CA ARG A 364 11.63 4.54 12.70
C ARG A 364 11.14 4.45 14.12
N TYR A 365 10.47 5.51 14.57
CA TYR A 365 9.56 5.50 15.69
C TYR A 365 8.13 5.66 15.18
N GLU A 366 7.18 4.96 15.77
CA GLU A 366 5.77 5.04 15.45
C GLU A 366 4.90 4.87 16.67
N TYR A 367 3.79 5.60 16.71
CA TYR A 367 2.80 5.55 17.77
C TYR A 367 1.39 5.58 17.16
N VAL A 368 0.48 4.82 17.75
CA VAL A 368 -0.94 4.80 17.39
C VAL A 368 -1.77 4.70 18.66
N ASP A 369 -2.87 5.47 18.74
CA ASP A 369 -3.78 5.49 19.86
C ASP A 369 -5.25 5.46 19.38
N PHE A 370 -5.93 4.37 19.72
CA PHE A 370 -7.34 4.16 19.42
C PHE A 370 -8.19 4.06 20.69
N ASN A 371 -7.67 4.60 21.80
CA ASN A 371 -8.40 4.61 23.07
C ASN A 371 -9.46 5.71 23.14
N GLY A 372 -9.54 6.59 22.14
CA GLY A 372 -10.53 7.68 22.05
C GLY A 372 -11.91 7.28 21.51
N LEU A 373 -12.25 5.98 21.47
CA LEU A 373 -13.56 5.52 21.04
C LEU A 373 -14.62 5.77 22.12
N GLN A 374 -15.82 6.22 21.71
CA GLN A 374 -16.99 6.34 22.57
C GLN A 374 -17.43 5.00 23.19
N SER A 375 -17.25 3.90 22.45
CA SER A 375 -17.59 2.54 22.89
C SER A 375 -16.60 1.92 23.88
N GLY A 376 -15.47 2.58 24.14
CA GLY A 376 -14.40 2.11 25.00
C GLY A 376 -13.05 1.98 24.29
N PRO A 377 -11.96 1.84 25.03
CA PRO A 377 -10.61 1.84 24.47
C PRO A 377 -10.34 0.64 23.56
N ALA A 378 -9.67 0.87 22.43
CA ALA A 378 -9.31 -0.16 21.44
C ALA A 378 -7.79 -0.37 21.29
N GLY A 379 -7.03 0.23 22.20
CA GLY A 379 -5.59 0.03 22.36
C GLY A 379 -4.73 1.14 21.77
N ALA A 380 -3.56 1.29 22.41
CA ALA A 380 -2.45 2.09 21.91
C ALA A 380 -1.20 1.22 21.76
N SER A 381 -0.35 1.59 20.81
CA SER A 381 0.91 0.87 20.55
C SER A 381 1.98 1.84 20.09
N GLU A 382 3.20 1.59 20.56
CA GLU A 382 4.40 2.22 20.02
C GLU A 382 5.38 1.17 19.51
N ALA A 383 6.20 1.54 18.55
CA ALA A 383 7.27 0.68 18.07
C ALA A 383 8.51 1.46 17.67
N TYR A 384 9.65 0.84 17.94
CA TYR A 384 10.99 1.28 17.52
C TYR A 384 11.53 0.27 16.52
N THR A 385 11.80 0.70 15.29
CA THR A 385 12.29 -0.19 14.25
C THR A 385 13.62 0.31 13.70
N PHE A 386 14.61 -0.58 13.65
CA PHE A 386 15.89 -0.37 12.97
C PHE A 386 15.93 -1.26 11.74
N GLY A 387 16.35 -0.69 10.61
CA GLY A 387 16.41 -1.38 9.32
C GLY A 387 17.79 -1.31 8.69
N LEU A 388 18.18 -2.38 8.02
CA LEU A 388 19.31 -2.46 7.12
C LEU A 388 18.79 -2.94 5.77
N ASN A 389 18.92 -2.12 4.73
CA ASN A 389 18.54 -2.45 3.37
C ASN A 389 19.79 -2.58 2.51
N TYR A 390 19.99 -3.74 1.90
CA TYR A 390 21.04 -3.96 0.91
C TYR A 390 20.43 -3.96 -0.49
N TYR A 391 20.71 -2.93 -1.25
CA TYR A 391 20.34 -2.78 -2.65
C TYR A 391 21.39 -3.43 -3.54
N ILE A 392 21.22 -4.72 -3.85
CA ILE A 392 22.18 -5.51 -4.64
C ILE A 392 22.31 -4.95 -6.06
N ASN A 393 21.17 -4.70 -6.69
CA ASN A 393 21.06 -4.07 -8.00
C ASN A 393 19.75 -3.26 -8.08
N ASN A 394 19.38 -2.76 -9.26
CA ASN A 394 18.14 -1.99 -9.42
C ASN A 394 16.87 -2.80 -9.12
N HIS A 395 16.94 -4.13 -9.20
CA HIS A 395 15.78 -5.03 -9.13
C HIS A 395 15.77 -5.93 -7.90
N CYS A 396 16.93 -6.12 -7.26
CA CYS A 396 17.06 -7.02 -6.13
C CYS A 396 17.49 -6.29 -4.87
N LYS A 397 16.79 -6.50 -3.77
CA LYS A 397 17.19 -6.01 -2.46
C LYS A 397 16.90 -7.02 -1.35
N ILE A 398 17.68 -6.93 -0.28
CA ILE A 398 17.47 -7.64 0.98
C ILE A 398 17.21 -6.58 2.06
N MET A 399 16.22 -6.83 2.91
CA MET A 399 15.88 -5.95 4.03
C MET A 399 15.91 -6.76 5.32
N LEU A 400 16.61 -6.27 6.33
CA LEU A 400 16.62 -6.80 7.69
C LEU A 400 16.07 -5.73 8.63
N ASN A 401 15.00 -6.06 9.37
CA ASN A 401 14.41 -5.16 10.36
C ASN A 401 14.44 -5.80 11.74
N TYR A 402 14.87 -5.05 12.73
CA TYR A 402 14.62 -5.33 14.14
C TYR A 402 13.55 -4.35 14.62
N SER A 403 12.52 -4.85 15.32
CA SER A 403 11.49 -4.02 15.95
C SER A 403 11.27 -4.43 17.41
N TYR A 404 11.17 -3.44 18.28
CA TYR A 404 10.57 -3.58 19.60
C TYR A 404 9.17 -2.94 19.55
N ASN A 405 8.17 -3.71 20.01
CA ASN A 405 6.75 -3.32 19.96
C ASN A 405 6.21 -3.35 21.40
N ASN A 406 5.54 -2.28 21.78
CA ASN A 406 4.93 -2.09 23.08
C ASN A 406 3.43 -1.81 22.86
N ASN A 407 2.57 -2.74 23.27
CA ASN A 407 1.13 -2.63 23.19
C ASN A 407 0.57 -2.44 24.59
N ASP A 408 -0.32 -1.48 24.78
CA ASP A 408 -0.96 -1.24 26.07
C ASP A 408 -1.95 -2.36 26.45
N ARG A 409 -2.53 -2.28 27.64
CA ARG A 409 -3.48 -3.27 28.15
C ARG A 409 -4.82 -3.28 27.40
N TYR A 410 -5.12 -2.25 26.64
CA TYR A 410 -6.36 -2.16 25.85
C TYR A 410 -6.20 -2.76 24.47
N ALA A 411 -4.98 -3.06 24.05
CA ALA A 411 -4.63 -3.66 22.77
C ALA A 411 -4.89 -5.18 22.78
N ASN A 412 -6.14 -5.59 22.91
CA ASN A 412 -6.53 -7.00 23.09
C ASN A 412 -7.14 -7.64 21.83
N GLY A 413 -7.16 -6.91 20.71
CA GLY A 413 -7.64 -7.36 19.40
C GLY A 413 -9.15 -7.54 19.32
N LYS A 414 -9.64 -7.87 18.13
CA LYS A 414 -11.08 -8.02 17.84
C LYS A 414 -11.74 -8.98 18.84
N GLY A 415 -12.83 -8.50 19.50
CA GLY A 415 -13.63 -9.28 20.44
C GLY A 415 -12.82 -9.72 21.66
N ASN A 416 -11.91 -8.91 22.16
CA ASN A 416 -11.06 -9.22 23.31
C ASN A 416 -10.32 -10.56 23.14
N LYS A 417 -9.73 -10.79 21.99
CA LYS A 417 -9.19 -12.10 21.59
C LYS A 417 -7.91 -12.46 22.34
N PHE A 418 -7.06 -11.48 22.67
CA PHE A 418 -5.72 -11.68 23.18
C PHE A 418 -5.60 -11.40 24.68
N TYR A 419 -4.72 -12.15 25.37
CA TYR A 419 -4.37 -11.91 26.75
C TYR A 419 -3.54 -10.63 26.88
N VAL A 420 -3.88 -9.79 27.86
CA VAL A 420 -3.28 -8.46 28.05
C VAL A 420 -2.75 -8.21 29.48
N GLY A 421 -2.79 -9.21 30.33
CA GLY A 421 -2.27 -9.12 31.69
C GLY A 421 -2.68 -10.26 32.60
N LEU A 422 -2.38 -10.09 33.88
CA LEU A 422 -2.82 -11.00 34.94
C LEU A 422 -3.92 -10.35 35.78
N ASP A 423 -4.89 -11.12 36.21
CA ASP A 423 -5.93 -10.68 37.15
C ASP A 423 -5.43 -10.68 38.60
N LYS A 424 -6.31 -10.35 39.57
CA LYS A 424 -5.98 -10.32 41.01
C LYS A 424 -5.56 -11.71 41.57
N SER A 425 -5.92 -12.80 40.91
CA SER A 425 -5.55 -14.16 41.29
C SER A 425 -4.24 -14.60 40.65
N GLY A 426 -3.66 -13.79 39.75
CA GLY A 426 -2.47 -14.14 38.97
C GLY A 426 -2.79 -14.97 37.74
N ALA A 427 -4.06 -15.12 37.33
CA ALA A 427 -4.43 -15.81 36.12
C ALA A 427 -4.40 -14.88 34.89
N PRO A 428 -3.99 -15.37 33.70
CA PRO A 428 -4.03 -14.59 32.46
C PRO A 428 -5.46 -14.10 32.15
N THR A 429 -5.62 -12.83 31.79
CA THR A 429 -6.91 -12.24 31.45
C THR A 429 -6.87 -11.52 30.10
N LYS A 430 -7.96 -11.61 29.33
CA LYS A 430 -8.21 -10.87 28.09
C LYS A 430 -9.02 -9.59 28.34
N ASP A 431 -9.59 -9.50 29.53
CA ASP A 431 -10.41 -8.39 29.96
C ASP A 431 -9.52 -7.36 30.66
N PHE A 432 -9.29 -6.24 30.01
CA PHE A 432 -8.44 -5.17 30.51
C PHE A 432 -8.94 -4.57 31.84
N THR A 433 -10.25 -4.69 32.14
CA THR A 433 -10.84 -4.17 33.38
C THR A 433 -10.44 -5.02 34.59
N LYS A 434 -10.10 -6.30 34.36
CA LYS A 434 -9.66 -7.25 35.38
C LYS A 434 -8.16 -7.26 35.62
N VAL A 435 -7.39 -6.58 34.74
CA VAL A 435 -5.92 -6.52 34.89
C VAL A 435 -5.56 -5.85 36.22
N ALA A 436 -4.82 -6.59 37.07
CA ALA A 436 -4.39 -6.10 38.35
C ALA A 436 -3.16 -5.19 38.23
N ALA A 437 -3.29 -3.91 38.57
CA ALA A 437 -2.19 -2.94 38.49
C ALA A 437 -0.95 -3.34 39.33
N ALA A 438 -1.15 -4.11 40.42
CA ALA A 438 -0.08 -4.58 41.28
C ALA A 438 0.66 -5.81 40.75
N ALA A 439 0.16 -6.49 39.73
CA ALA A 439 0.74 -7.73 39.18
C ALA A 439 1.87 -7.48 38.16
N GLY A 440 2.32 -6.24 37.99
CA GLY A 440 3.39 -5.89 37.08
C GLY A 440 2.89 -5.33 35.74
N LYS A 441 3.60 -5.64 34.67
CA LYS A 441 3.31 -5.13 33.32
C LYS A 441 1.96 -5.60 32.79
N ALA A 442 1.22 -4.71 32.18
CA ALA A 442 0.04 -5.00 31.40
C ALA A 442 0.32 -4.65 29.93
N GLY A 443 -0.41 -5.28 29.01
CA GLY A 443 -0.15 -5.21 27.59
C GLY A 443 0.84 -6.27 27.11
N VAL A 444 1.17 -6.26 25.84
CA VAL A 444 2.06 -7.27 25.23
C VAL A 444 3.22 -6.59 24.52
N ASP A 445 4.37 -6.59 25.19
CA ASP A 445 5.62 -6.13 24.61
C ASP A 445 6.36 -7.30 24.00
N TYR A 446 6.99 -7.10 22.86
CA TYR A 446 7.84 -8.13 22.25
C TYR A 446 8.84 -7.54 21.26
N SER A 447 9.88 -8.30 21.02
CA SER A 447 10.88 -8.02 19.99
C SER A 447 10.65 -8.91 18.78
N MET A 448 11.02 -8.40 17.62
CA MET A 448 10.91 -9.10 16.33
C MET A 448 12.15 -8.83 15.49
N MET A 449 12.68 -9.86 14.85
CA MET A 449 13.61 -9.71 13.74
C MET A 449 12.97 -10.28 12.48
N SER A 450 12.99 -9.53 11.40
CA SER A 450 12.38 -9.92 10.13
C SER A 450 13.31 -9.67 8.95
N LEU A 451 13.25 -10.58 7.98
CA LEU A 451 14.05 -10.57 6.76
C LEU A 451 13.09 -10.59 5.55
N ARG A 452 13.37 -9.76 4.57
CA ARG A 452 12.72 -9.79 3.26
C ARG A 452 13.75 -9.87 2.15
N MET A 453 13.50 -10.74 1.19
CA MET A 453 14.13 -10.69 -0.13
C MET A 453 13.09 -10.23 -1.16
N GLU A 454 13.49 -9.30 -2.00
CA GLU A 454 12.63 -8.74 -3.04
C GLU A 454 13.34 -8.77 -4.39
N ILE A 455 12.56 -9.14 -5.42
CA ILE A 455 12.94 -8.98 -6.83
C ILE A 455 11.77 -8.37 -7.60
N ASP A 456 12.08 -7.47 -8.54
CA ASP A 456 11.12 -6.95 -9.52
C ASP A 456 11.68 -7.07 -10.95
N PHE A 457 10.81 -7.33 -11.92
CA PHE A 457 11.19 -7.59 -13.33
C PHE A 457 10.02 -7.39 -14.29
#